data_b13e9de1df93b73c6aaa64896c139ef4
#
_entry.id   b13e9de1df93b73c6aaa64896c139ef4
#
_cell.length_a   1.000
_cell.length_b   1.000
_cell.length_c   1.000
_cell.angle_alpha   90.00
_cell.angle_beta   90.00
_cell.angle_gamma   90.00
#
_symmetry.space_group_name_H-M   'P 1'
#
loop_
_entity.id
_entity.type
_entity.pdbx_description
1 polymer ?
#
loop_
_entity_poly.entity_id
_entity_poly.type
_entity_poly.pdbx_seq_one_letter_code
_entity_poly.pdbx_strand_id
1 'polypeptide(L)'
;MKENSILETKDHPSYTAYLRSDGIVHLAMKDIEDYTVEILREQIRFLSEKSNGKKLPVMLTFSSYNSPNDETMKYASKDENMKYTKASAVVVDSLALRLGANFYLHFFKPKTPTKLFNTKEDAVLWLRKFV
;
A
#
# COMPACT_ATOMS: atom_id res chain seq x y z
N MET A 1 13.00 13.24 20.30
CA MET A 1 12.50 12.90 19.01
C MET A 1 10.98 12.72 19.06
N LYS A 2 10.30 13.23 18.10
CA LYS A 2 8.85 13.13 18.08
C LYS A 2 8.41 11.81 17.45
N GLU A 3 7.53 11.12 18.11
CA GLU A 3 6.93 9.93 17.56
C GLU A 3 5.93 10.31 16.47
N ASN A 4 5.75 9.40 15.54
CA ASN A 4 4.75 9.58 14.52
C ASN A 4 3.38 9.39 15.14
N SER A 5 2.48 10.29 14.84
CA SER A 5 1.10 10.18 15.25
C SER A 5 0.22 9.96 14.02
N ILE A 6 -1.01 9.57 14.27
CA ILE A 6 -2.00 9.37 13.21
C ILE A 6 -2.85 10.63 13.14
N LEU A 7 -2.84 11.26 11.97
CA LEU A 7 -3.60 12.49 11.75
C LEU A 7 -5.05 12.19 11.38
N GLU A 8 -5.28 11.09 10.67
CA GLU A 8 -6.62 10.72 10.22
C GLU A 8 -6.69 9.22 10.05
N THR A 9 -7.85 8.64 10.38
CA THR A 9 -8.10 7.20 10.24
C THR A 9 -9.43 7.01 9.51
N LYS A 10 -9.42 6.15 8.48
CA LYS A 10 -10.65 5.71 7.81
C LYS A 10 -10.79 4.21 8.01
N ASP A 11 -11.84 3.80 8.69
CA ASP A 11 -12.10 2.39 8.93
C ASP A 11 -13.08 1.87 7.89
N HIS A 12 -12.60 0.97 7.04
CA HIS A 12 -13.38 0.32 5.99
C HIS A 12 -13.52 -1.16 6.35
N PRO A 13 -14.59 -1.85 5.94
CA PRO A 13 -14.71 -3.28 6.23
C PRO A 13 -13.53 -4.14 5.79
N SER A 14 -12.83 -3.73 4.74
CA SER A 14 -11.74 -4.52 4.17
C SER A 14 -10.35 -4.02 4.54
N TYR A 15 -10.22 -2.82 5.10
CA TYR A 15 -8.92 -2.26 5.48
C TYR A 15 -9.12 -1.09 6.43
N THR A 16 -8.02 -0.66 7.04
CA THR A 16 -7.98 0.61 7.75
C THR A 16 -6.93 1.48 7.11
N ALA A 17 -7.28 2.71 6.77
CA ALA A 17 -6.34 3.66 6.17
C ALA A 17 -5.95 4.69 7.22
N TYR A 18 -4.64 4.93 7.35
CA TYR A 18 -4.09 5.89 8.30
C TYR A 18 -3.29 6.95 7.55
N LEU A 19 -3.56 8.21 7.81
CA LEU A 19 -2.69 9.29 7.38
C LEU A 19 -1.76 9.61 8.54
N ARG A 20 -0.47 9.34 8.37
CA ARG A 20 0.51 9.52 9.43
C ARG A 20 1.08 10.94 9.40
N SER A 21 1.56 11.40 10.55
CA SER A 21 2.13 12.74 10.66
C SER A 21 3.43 12.90 9.86
N ASP A 22 4.09 11.78 9.52
CA ASP A 22 5.30 11.84 8.68
C ASP A 22 4.97 11.83 7.18
N GLY A 23 3.69 11.92 6.82
CA GLY A 23 3.28 11.98 5.42
C GLY A 23 3.05 10.64 4.75
N ILE A 24 3.35 9.54 5.44
CA ILE A 24 3.13 8.20 4.91
C ILE A 24 1.66 7.81 5.10
N VAL A 25 1.05 7.27 4.05
CA VAL A 25 -0.29 6.68 4.16
C VAL A 25 -0.14 5.18 4.37
N HIS A 26 -0.70 4.67 5.45
CA HIS A 26 -0.65 3.26 5.78
C HIS A 26 -2.00 2.62 5.48
N LEU A 27 -2.03 1.70 4.55
CA LEU A 27 -3.21 0.92 4.20
C LEU A 27 -3.05 -0.47 4.82
N ALA A 28 -3.74 -0.69 5.94
CA ALA A 28 -3.64 -1.95 6.66
C ALA A 28 -4.80 -2.86 6.26
N MET A 29 -4.51 -3.91 5.51
CA MET A 29 -5.54 -4.84 5.04
C MET A 29 -6.04 -5.69 6.20
N LYS A 30 -7.36 -5.86 6.27
CA LYS A 30 -7.99 -6.76 7.23
C LYS A 30 -8.04 -8.17 6.64
N ASP A 31 -8.41 -9.16 7.46
CA ASP A 31 -8.58 -10.52 6.99
C ASP A 31 -9.83 -10.60 6.12
N ILE A 32 -9.62 -10.71 4.83
CA ILE A 32 -10.69 -10.80 3.82
C ILE A 32 -10.32 -11.89 2.83
N GLU A 33 -11.33 -12.44 2.16
CA GLU A 33 -11.08 -13.53 1.21
C GLU A 33 -10.42 -13.01 -0.06
N ASP A 34 -10.91 -11.87 -0.57
CA ASP A 34 -10.45 -11.33 -1.84
C ASP A 34 -10.11 -9.87 -1.71
N TYR A 35 -8.94 -9.51 -2.23
CA TYR A 35 -8.58 -8.13 -2.42
C TYR A 35 -8.97 -7.75 -3.84
N THR A 36 -10.13 -7.12 -3.97
CA THR A 36 -10.76 -6.86 -5.26
C THR A 36 -10.39 -5.50 -5.83
N VAL A 37 -10.69 -5.28 -7.11
CA VAL A 37 -10.51 -3.98 -7.75
C VAL A 37 -11.32 -2.91 -7.04
N GLU A 38 -12.53 -3.23 -6.57
CA GLU A 38 -13.38 -2.26 -5.86
C GLU A 38 -12.71 -1.76 -4.59
N ILE A 39 -12.09 -2.66 -3.83
CA ILE A 39 -11.35 -2.27 -2.63
C ILE A 39 -10.21 -1.35 -2.99
N LEU A 40 -9.46 -1.70 -4.03
CA LEU A 40 -8.34 -0.89 -4.49
C LEU A 40 -8.80 0.50 -4.94
N ARG A 41 -9.94 0.58 -5.62
CA ARG A 41 -10.49 1.87 -6.03
C ARG A 41 -10.78 2.78 -4.85
N GLU A 42 -11.33 2.20 -3.77
CA GLU A 42 -11.58 2.99 -2.55
C GLU A 42 -10.29 3.49 -1.94
N GLN A 43 -9.26 2.66 -1.96
CA GLN A 43 -7.94 3.07 -1.44
C GLN A 43 -7.34 4.18 -2.30
N ILE A 44 -7.46 4.08 -3.61
CA ILE A 44 -6.98 5.13 -4.52
C ILE A 44 -7.74 6.42 -4.29
N ARG A 45 -9.05 6.34 -4.03
CA ARG A 45 -9.85 7.53 -3.71
C ARG A 45 -9.34 8.20 -2.45
N PHE A 46 -9.04 7.43 -1.41
CA PHE A 46 -8.49 7.98 -0.18
C PHE A 46 -7.16 8.72 -0.47
N LEU A 47 -6.29 8.10 -1.26
CA LEU A 47 -5.03 8.73 -1.65
C LEU A 47 -5.28 10.03 -2.40
N SER A 48 -6.22 10.05 -3.33
CA SER A 48 -6.51 11.25 -4.11
C SER A 48 -6.99 12.39 -3.22
N GLU A 49 -7.78 12.08 -2.20
CA GLU A 49 -8.28 13.08 -1.27
C GLU A 49 -7.19 13.66 -0.38
N LYS A 50 -6.18 12.84 -0.05
CA LYS A 50 -5.10 13.27 0.84
C LYS A 50 -3.89 13.82 0.10
N SER A 51 -3.85 13.69 -1.21
CA SER A 51 -2.64 13.99 -1.99
C SER A 51 -2.32 15.50 -2.04
N ASN A 52 -3.34 16.36 -2.06
CA ASN A 52 -3.13 17.80 -2.19
C ASN A 52 -2.22 18.15 -3.37
N GLY A 53 -2.40 17.43 -4.49
CA GLY A 53 -1.58 17.66 -5.68
C GLY A 53 -0.20 17.05 -5.64
N LYS A 54 0.13 16.31 -4.61
CA LYS A 54 1.43 15.65 -4.48
C LYS A 54 1.24 14.14 -4.41
N LYS A 55 2.24 13.40 -4.90
CA LYS A 55 2.25 11.96 -4.72
C LYS A 55 2.64 11.64 -3.27
N LEU A 56 2.10 10.54 -2.76
CA LEU A 56 2.27 10.15 -1.35
C LEU A 56 3.05 8.84 -1.25
N PRO A 57 3.94 8.71 -0.25
CA PRO A 57 4.53 7.42 0.05
C PRO A 57 3.48 6.54 0.74
N VAL A 58 3.35 5.29 0.30
CA VAL A 58 2.30 4.39 0.75
C VAL A 58 2.92 3.12 1.35
N MET A 59 2.43 2.73 2.52
CA MET A 59 2.78 1.45 3.14
C MET A 59 1.54 0.56 3.11
N LEU A 60 1.67 -0.62 2.51
CA LEU A 60 0.58 -1.58 2.43
C LEU A 60 0.97 -2.80 3.25
N THR A 61 0.15 -3.12 4.26
CA THR A 61 0.42 -4.28 5.11
C THR A 61 -0.64 -5.34 4.90
N PHE A 62 -0.21 -6.59 4.82
CA PHE A 62 -1.09 -7.73 4.58
C PHE A 62 -0.99 -8.74 5.72
N SER A 63 -2.09 -9.44 5.97
CA SER A 63 -2.06 -10.66 6.74
C SER A 63 -1.97 -11.84 5.78
N SER A 64 -1.81 -13.06 6.33
CA SER A 64 -1.64 -14.25 5.50
C SER A 64 -2.90 -14.64 4.72
N TYR A 65 -4.03 -13.98 4.97
CA TYR A 65 -5.30 -14.33 4.33
C TYR A 65 -5.72 -13.37 3.22
N ASN A 66 -5.08 -12.21 3.09
CA ASN A 66 -5.48 -11.29 2.03
C ASN A 66 -4.49 -11.29 0.90
N SER A 67 -4.90 -11.91 -0.17
CA SER A 67 -4.06 -11.98 -1.35
C SER A 67 -4.80 -11.27 -2.49
N PRO A 68 -4.16 -10.31 -3.17
CA PRO A 68 -4.81 -9.70 -4.33
C PRO A 68 -4.91 -10.73 -5.44
N ASN A 69 -6.03 -10.71 -6.16
CA ASN A 69 -6.18 -11.57 -7.33
C ASN A 69 -5.47 -10.94 -8.54
N ASP A 70 -5.38 -11.70 -9.63
CA ASP A 70 -4.67 -11.24 -10.83
C ASP A 70 -5.26 -9.95 -11.39
N GLU A 71 -6.57 -9.84 -11.39
CA GLU A 71 -7.26 -8.66 -11.90
C GLU A 71 -6.87 -7.42 -11.10
N THR A 72 -6.82 -7.55 -9.78
CA THR A 72 -6.47 -6.44 -8.90
C THR A 72 -5.01 -6.02 -9.09
N MET A 73 -4.12 -7.00 -9.21
CA MET A 73 -2.70 -6.71 -9.45
C MET A 73 -2.50 -6.02 -10.79
N LYS A 74 -3.21 -6.47 -11.81
CA LYS A 74 -3.15 -5.86 -13.14
C LYS A 74 -3.67 -4.42 -13.10
N TYR A 75 -4.78 -4.19 -12.40
CA TYR A 75 -5.34 -2.86 -12.24
C TYR A 75 -4.35 -1.93 -11.52
N ALA A 76 -3.72 -2.43 -10.47
CA ALA A 76 -2.75 -1.65 -9.69
C ALA A 76 -1.52 -1.27 -10.51
N SER A 77 -1.13 -2.10 -11.49
CA SER A 77 0.07 -1.85 -12.27
C SER A 77 -0.09 -0.75 -13.31
N LYS A 78 -1.31 -0.30 -13.58
CA LYS A 78 -1.55 0.75 -14.58
C LYS A 78 -1.09 2.10 -14.03
N ASP A 79 -0.41 2.87 -14.87
CA ASP A 79 0.12 4.19 -14.47
C ASP A 79 -0.95 5.10 -13.88
N GLU A 80 -2.14 5.10 -14.50
CA GLU A 80 -3.24 5.96 -14.05
C GLU A 80 -3.69 5.65 -12.63
N ASN A 81 -3.49 4.40 -12.18
CA ASN A 81 -3.89 3.97 -10.85
C ASN A 81 -2.79 4.15 -9.81
N MET A 82 -1.61 4.59 -10.25
CA MET A 82 -0.48 4.86 -9.36
C MET A 82 -0.16 6.35 -9.28
N LYS A 83 -1.00 7.18 -9.85
CA LYS A 83 -0.67 8.61 -9.99
C LYS A 83 -0.61 9.37 -8.66
N TYR A 84 -1.18 8.81 -7.59
CA TYR A 84 -1.11 9.43 -6.27
C TYR A 84 -0.07 8.79 -5.37
N THR A 85 0.65 7.78 -5.86
CA THR A 85 1.62 7.02 -5.08
C THR A 85 3.03 7.36 -5.53
N LYS A 86 3.84 7.88 -4.62
CA LYS A 86 5.23 8.21 -4.93
C LYS A 86 6.13 6.99 -4.82
N ALA A 87 5.87 6.17 -3.83
CA ALA A 87 6.57 4.91 -3.60
C ALA A 87 5.66 4.01 -2.78
N SER A 88 5.78 2.70 -2.98
CA SER A 88 4.93 1.73 -2.30
C SER A 88 5.81 0.70 -1.59
N ALA A 89 5.66 0.62 -0.28
CA ALA A 89 6.32 -0.41 0.53
C ALA A 89 5.28 -1.45 0.92
N VAL A 90 5.51 -2.70 0.55
CA VAL A 90 4.58 -3.79 0.81
C VAL A 90 5.17 -4.65 1.91
N VAL A 91 4.48 -4.75 3.04
CA VAL A 91 4.93 -5.54 4.19
C VAL A 91 4.19 -6.86 4.16
N VAL A 92 4.94 -7.95 4.02
CA VAL A 92 4.39 -9.30 3.95
C VAL A 92 5.14 -10.20 4.93
N ASP A 93 4.40 -10.92 5.74
CA ASP A 93 4.97 -11.75 6.80
C ASP A 93 4.84 -13.25 6.53
N SER A 94 4.30 -13.64 5.38
CA SER A 94 4.19 -15.06 5.03
C SER A 94 4.95 -15.35 3.75
N LEU A 95 5.45 -16.57 3.62
CA LEU A 95 6.17 -16.99 2.43
C LEU A 95 5.26 -16.95 1.19
N ALA A 96 4.01 -17.40 1.34
CA ALA A 96 3.07 -17.42 0.23
C ALA A 96 2.82 -16.01 -0.31
N LEU A 97 2.57 -15.05 0.59
CA LEU A 97 2.36 -13.66 0.17
C LEU A 97 3.59 -13.07 -0.47
N ARG A 98 4.78 -13.40 0.07
CA ARG A 98 6.04 -12.91 -0.46
C ARG A 98 6.28 -13.42 -1.88
N LEU A 99 6.00 -14.70 -2.12
CA LEU A 99 6.16 -15.28 -3.45
C LEU A 99 5.21 -14.62 -4.44
N GLY A 100 3.95 -14.41 -4.04
CA GLY A 100 2.98 -13.73 -4.90
C GLY A 100 3.39 -12.29 -5.21
N ALA A 101 3.87 -11.57 -4.21
CA ALA A 101 4.30 -10.20 -4.39
C ALA A 101 5.54 -10.11 -5.29
N ASN A 102 6.50 -11.02 -5.11
CA ASN A 102 7.67 -11.08 -6.00
C ASN A 102 7.25 -11.36 -7.44
N PHE A 103 6.28 -12.27 -7.63
CA PHE A 103 5.75 -12.55 -8.95
C PHE A 103 5.15 -11.29 -9.58
N TYR A 104 4.35 -10.54 -8.79
CA TYR A 104 3.76 -9.30 -9.26
C TYR A 104 4.83 -8.31 -9.72
N LEU A 105 5.84 -8.09 -8.88
CA LEU A 105 6.90 -7.12 -9.21
C LEU A 105 7.67 -7.52 -10.45
N HIS A 106 7.94 -8.82 -10.61
CA HIS A 106 8.69 -9.32 -11.74
C HIS A 106 7.89 -9.27 -13.02
N PHE A 107 6.61 -9.66 -12.95
CA PHE A 107 5.77 -9.84 -14.12
C PHE A 107 5.17 -8.52 -14.61
N PHE A 108 4.63 -7.71 -13.69
CA PHE A 108 3.95 -6.47 -14.07
C PHE A 108 4.85 -5.25 -14.08
N LYS A 109 5.98 -5.29 -13.40
CA LYS A 109 7.01 -4.25 -13.41
C LYS A 109 6.43 -2.84 -13.23
N PRO A 110 5.86 -2.54 -12.06
CA PRO A 110 5.28 -1.20 -11.84
C PRO A 110 6.35 -0.13 -11.96
N LYS A 111 6.00 1.00 -12.58
CA LYS A 111 6.93 2.11 -12.75
C LYS A 111 7.19 2.85 -11.45
N THR A 112 6.20 2.88 -10.56
CA THR A 112 6.36 3.48 -9.24
C THR A 112 7.30 2.60 -8.41
N PRO A 113 8.29 3.19 -7.71
CA PRO A 113 9.17 2.40 -6.86
C PRO A 113 8.36 1.57 -5.88
N THR A 114 8.56 0.26 -5.89
CA THR A 114 7.81 -0.68 -5.05
C THR A 114 8.79 -1.69 -4.48
N LYS A 115 8.73 -1.90 -3.16
CA LYS A 115 9.66 -2.80 -2.49
C LYS A 115 8.98 -3.58 -1.39
N LEU A 116 9.41 -4.82 -1.18
CA LEU A 116 8.87 -5.72 -0.16
C LEU A 116 9.68 -5.62 1.12
N PHE A 117 8.99 -5.73 2.26
CA PHE A 117 9.60 -5.67 3.57
C PHE A 117 9.00 -6.74 4.46
N ASN A 118 9.77 -7.19 5.46
CA ASN A 118 9.29 -8.13 6.48
C ASN A 118 8.64 -7.40 7.65
N THR A 119 9.01 -6.15 7.89
CA THR A 119 8.53 -5.39 9.05
C THR A 119 8.08 -4.00 8.63
N LYS A 120 7.15 -3.44 9.41
CA LYS A 120 6.71 -2.07 9.19
C LYS A 120 7.84 -1.07 9.43
N GLU A 121 8.70 -1.35 10.39
CA GLU A 121 9.80 -0.47 10.73
C GLU A 121 10.74 -0.26 9.54
N ASP A 122 11.12 -1.35 8.88
CA ASP A 122 11.98 -1.25 7.70
C ASP A 122 11.28 -0.54 6.55
N ALA A 123 9.99 -0.80 6.37
CA ALA A 123 9.19 -0.15 5.33
C ALA A 123 9.15 1.37 5.55
N VAL A 124 8.92 1.80 6.79
CA VAL A 124 8.87 3.22 7.12
C VAL A 124 10.21 3.90 6.85
N LEU A 125 11.32 3.26 7.24
CA LEU A 125 12.64 3.82 7.00
C LEU A 125 12.89 4.06 5.52
N TRP A 126 12.50 3.10 4.68
CA TRP A 126 12.65 3.25 3.24
C TRP A 126 11.75 4.35 2.69
N LEU A 127 10.49 4.38 3.13
CA LEU A 127 9.52 5.36 2.63
C LEU A 127 9.87 6.80 3.00
N ARG A 128 10.57 7.01 4.11
CA ARG A 128 10.97 8.35 4.52
C ARG A 128 11.87 9.03 3.50
N LYS A 129 12.51 8.27 2.64
CA LYS A 129 13.32 8.85 1.55
C LYS A 129 12.46 9.52 0.49
N PHE A 130 11.16 9.25 0.48
CA PHE A 130 10.23 9.76 -0.53
C PHE A 130 9.26 10.81 0.02
N VAL A 131 9.42 11.17 1.28
CA VAL A 131 8.54 12.18 1.89
C VAL A 131 8.91 13.60 1.45
#